data_ec9a0681cf96b578e021461fd1c80068
#
_entry.id   ec9a0681cf96b578e021461fd1c80068
#
_cell.length_a   1.000
_cell.length_b   1.000
_cell.length_c   1.000
_cell.angle_alpha   90.00
_cell.angle_beta   90.00
_cell.angle_gamma   90.00
#
_symmetry.space_group_name_H-M   'P 1'
#
loop_
_entity.id
_entity.type
_entity.pdbx_description
1 polymer ?
#
loop_
_entity_poly.entity_id
_entity_poly.type
_entity_poly.pdbx_seq_one_letter_code
_entity_poly.pdbx_strand_id
1 'polypeptide(L)'
;MASAAASPTAVREPAAPAAPAAAPPTAAPAARWPWRRAARRLGTAAGRLLAVGLLAAVWETFPRLGLLDATFLPPLSEVLVAWWELLRSGELADHIGASLARSLAGFVLAVLLAVPLGLVIGWYRPVATLLNPLLELFRNTAALAMLPVFVLILGLGETSKVAIILYACAWPILLNTVSGVRTVDPLLLKSARSLGLGPVALFRKVVLPATVPTIFTGIRLAGAYSILILIAAEMVGAKAGLGYLINYAQFNFAVPDMYAGIITVSAIGLAINHVLILVERRFSTWRAQ
;
A
#
# COMPACT_ATOMS: atom_id res chain seq x y z
N MET A 1 -72.55 -64.63 -21.25
CA MET A 1 -72.05 -64.97 -19.89
C MET A 1 -70.60 -65.44 -20.04
N ALA A 2 -69.65 -64.59 -19.80
CA ALA A 2 -68.22 -64.98 -19.65
C ALA A 2 -67.57 -64.02 -18.71
N SER A 3 -67.17 -64.52 -17.56
CA SER A 3 -66.43 -63.81 -16.47
C SER A 3 -65.00 -63.64 -16.90
N ALA A 4 -64.51 -62.41 -16.91
CA ALA A 4 -63.07 -62.10 -17.11
C ALA A 4 -62.46 -61.93 -15.72
N ALA A 5 -61.54 -62.84 -15.37
CA ALA A 5 -60.73 -62.79 -14.17
C ALA A 5 -59.62 -61.75 -14.35
N ALA A 6 -59.59 -60.77 -13.42
CA ALA A 6 -58.51 -59.81 -13.37
C ALA A 6 -57.27 -60.38 -12.68
N SER A 7 -56.13 -60.32 -13.35
CA SER A 7 -54.82 -60.68 -12.79
C SER A 7 -54.30 -59.60 -11.85
N PRO A 8 -53.64 -59.93 -10.72
CA PRO A 8 -53.08 -58.95 -9.81
C PRO A 8 -51.84 -58.32 -10.40
N THR A 9 -51.80 -56.99 -10.41
CA THR A 9 -50.67 -56.17 -10.75
C THR A 9 -49.53 -56.36 -9.75
N ALA A 10 -48.41 -56.90 -10.19
CA ALA A 10 -47.19 -57.00 -9.38
C ALA A 10 -46.64 -55.60 -9.10
N VAL A 11 -46.62 -55.22 -7.85
CA VAL A 11 -45.95 -54.01 -7.35
C VAL A 11 -44.47 -54.24 -7.49
N ARG A 12 -43.85 -53.51 -8.43
CA ARG A 12 -42.38 -53.48 -8.53
C ARG A 12 -41.83 -52.71 -7.31
N GLU A 13 -41.03 -53.41 -6.52
CA GLU A 13 -40.22 -52.85 -5.47
C GLU A 13 -39.21 -51.84 -6.05
N PRO A 14 -39.06 -50.62 -5.50
CA PRO A 14 -38.06 -49.66 -6.03
C PRO A 14 -36.66 -50.22 -5.81
N ALA A 15 -35.89 -50.27 -6.89
CA ALA A 15 -34.49 -50.67 -6.86
C ALA A 15 -33.69 -49.83 -5.86
N ALA A 16 -32.93 -50.50 -4.99
CA ALA A 16 -32.05 -49.82 -4.04
C ALA A 16 -31.09 -48.87 -4.78
N PRO A 17 -30.80 -47.68 -4.22
CA PRO A 17 -29.87 -46.75 -4.87
C PRO A 17 -28.49 -47.37 -4.99
N ALA A 18 -27.94 -47.34 -6.21
CA ALA A 18 -26.60 -47.84 -6.49
C ALA A 18 -25.57 -47.14 -5.58
N ALA A 19 -24.72 -47.92 -4.95
CA ALA A 19 -23.63 -47.40 -4.12
C ALA A 19 -22.79 -46.43 -4.94
N PRO A 20 -22.39 -45.24 -4.36
CA PRO A 20 -21.58 -44.27 -5.09
C PRO A 20 -20.28 -44.94 -5.54
N ALA A 21 -19.98 -44.83 -6.83
CA ALA A 21 -18.73 -45.34 -7.39
C ALA A 21 -17.55 -44.75 -6.62
N ALA A 22 -16.63 -45.62 -6.18
CA ALA A 22 -15.43 -45.22 -5.47
C ALA A 22 -14.70 -44.14 -6.28
N ALA A 23 -14.49 -42.97 -5.66
CA ALA A 23 -13.73 -41.87 -6.27
C ALA A 23 -12.33 -42.39 -6.67
N PRO A 24 -11.82 -42.04 -7.86
CA PRO A 24 -10.49 -42.46 -8.26
C PRO A 24 -9.47 -41.98 -7.20
N PRO A 25 -8.42 -42.76 -6.93
CA PRO A 25 -7.42 -42.40 -5.92
C PRO A 25 -6.85 -41.04 -6.29
N THR A 26 -7.02 -40.07 -5.39
CA THR A 26 -6.40 -38.73 -5.52
C THR A 26 -4.90 -38.94 -5.68
N ALA A 27 -4.37 -38.62 -6.87
CA ALA A 27 -2.95 -38.68 -7.13
C ALA A 27 -2.20 -37.94 -6.04
N ALA A 28 -1.33 -38.61 -5.33
CA ALA A 28 -0.51 -38.06 -4.28
C ALA A 28 0.20 -36.80 -4.84
N PRO A 29 0.22 -35.68 -4.12
CA PRO A 29 0.87 -34.47 -4.60
C PRO A 29 2.34 -34.79 -4.89
N ALA A 30 2.71 -34.71 -6.19
CA ALA A 30 4.08 -35.00 -6.63
C ALA A 30 5.05 -34.24 -5.74
N ALA A 31 5.95 -34.93 -5.07
CA ALA A 31 6.94 -34.38 -4.18
C ALA A 31 7.69 -33.25 -4.89
N ARG A 32 7.34 -32.02 -4.55
CA ARG A 32 7.94 -30.82 -5.18
C ARG A 32 9.34 -30.67 -4.64
N TRP A 33 10.31 -31.21 -5.34
CA TRP A 33 11.72 -31.19 -5.00
C TRP A 33 12.22 -29.76 -4.72
N PRO A 34 12.94 -29.53 -3.61
CA PRO A 34 13.34 -28.19 -3.15
C PRO A 34 14.17 -27.42 -4.18
N TRP A 35 14.95 -28.09 -5.03
CA TRP A 35 15.74 -27.47 -6.08
C TRP A 35 14.88 -26.83 -7.20
N ARG A 36 13.68 -27.35 -7.50
CA ARG A 36 12.78 -26.71 -8.47
C ARG A 36 12.22 -25.39 -7.98
N ARG A 37 12.03 -25.26 -6.65
CA ARG A 37 11.64 -23.97 -6.03
C ARG A 37 12.81 -22.99 -6.05
N ALA A 38 14.04 -23.45 -5.77
CA ALA A 38 15.24 -22.66 -5.86
C ALA A 38 15.54 -22.19 -7.29
N ALA A 39 15.44 -23.08 -8.29
CA ALA A 39 15.62 -22.75 -9.69
C ALA A 39 14.59 -21.73 -10.20
N ARG A 40 13.30 -21.85 -9.79
CA ARG A 40 12.28 -20.84 -10.12
C ARG A 40 12.55 -19.49 -9.45
N ARG A 41 13.02 -19.47 -8.20
CA ARG A 41 13.40 -18.24 -7.49
C ARG A 41 14.61 -17.58 -8.15
N LEU A 42 15.61 -18.35 -8.53
CA LEU A 42 16.79 -17.89 -9.28
C LEU A 42 16.38 -17.36 -10.66
N GLY A 43 15.53 -18.07 -11.40
CA GLY A 43 15.03 -17.61 -12.69
C GLY A 43 14.21 -16.32 -12.61
N THR A 44 13.36 -16.15 -11.57
CA THR A 44 12.62 -14.90 -11.37
C THR A 44 13.52 -13.75 -10.91
N ALA A 45 14.54 -14.02 -10.09
CA ALA A 45 15.54 -13.01 -9.69
C ALA A 45 16.40 -12.58 -10.88
N ALA A 46 16.89 -13.55 -11.66
CA ALA A 46 17.66 -13.29 -12.90
C ALA A 46 16.83 -12.48 -13.92
N GLY A 47 15.55 -12.81 -14.12
CA GLY A 47 14.64 -12.04 -14.98
C GLY A 47 14.44 -10.61 -14.52
N ARG A 48 14.33 -10.38 -13.22
CA ARG A 48 14.22 -9.02 -12.64
C ARG A 48 15.50 -8.20 -12.82
N LEU A 49 16.64 -8.82 -12.56
CA LEU A 49 17.94 -8.18 -12.78
C LEU A 49 18.20 -7.86 -14.25
N LEU A 50 17.80 -8.76 -15.15
CA LEU A 50 17.89 -8.54 -16.60
C LEU A 50 16.99 -7.38 -17.04
N ALA A 51 15.78 -7.26 -16.53
CA ALA A 51 14.88 -6.16 -16.84
C ALA A 51 15.44 -4.81 -16.37
N VAL A 52 16.00 -4.75 -15.14
CA VAL A 52 16.65 -3.53 -14.60
C VAL A 52 17.90 -3.22 -15.40
N GLY A 53 18.73 -4.22 -15.72
CA GLY A 53 19.93 -4.06 -16.52
C GLY A 53 19.62 -3.58 -17.96
N LEU A 54 18.56 -4.10 -18.57
CA LEU A 54 18.11 -3.65 -19.89
C LEU A 54 17.64 -2.19 -19.85
N LEU A 55 16.87 -1.81 -18.83
CA LEU A 55 16.46 -0.41 -18.64
C LEU A 55 17.66 0.51 -18.47
N ALA A 56 18.63 0.13 -17.65
CA ALA A 56 19.86 0.88 -17.45
C ALA A 56 20.69 0.98 -18.74
N ALA A 57 20.79 -0.11 -19.51
CA ALA A 57 21.49 -0.11 -20.78
C ALA A 57 20.80 0.79 -21.82
N VAL A 58 19.47 0.75 -21.89
CA VAL A 58 18.69 1.64 -22.75
C VAL A 58 18.93 3.09 -22.36
N TRP A 59 18.82 3.43 -21.06
CA TRP A 59 19.08 4.79 -20.57
C TRP A 59 20.50 5.27 -20.90
N GLU A 60 21.50 4.41 -20.75
CA GLU A 60 22.89 4.76 -21.05
C GLU A 60 23.14 4.97 -22.55
N THR A 61 22.54 4.12 -23.40
CA THR A 61 22.83 4.12 -24.85
C THR A 61 22.08 5.18 -25.64
N PHE A 62 20.85 5.53 -25.27
CA PHE A 62 20.02 6.47 -26.03
C PHE A 62 20.65 7.87 -26.16
N PRO A 63 21.13 8.50 -25.07
CA PRO A 63 21.80 9.80 -25.17
C PRO A 63 23.14 9.70 -25.91
N ARG A 64 23.89 8.61 -25.70
CA ARG A 64 25.20 8.42 -26.37
C ARG A 64 25.10 8.21 -27.88
N LEU A 65 23.99 7.66 -28.35
CA LEU A 65 23.72 7.51 -29.79
C LEU A 65 23.16 8.79 -30.44
N GLY A 66 22.98 9.86 -29.66
CA GLY A 66 22.39 11.10 -30.14
C GLY A 66 20.90 11.02 -30.50
N LEU A 67 20.19 9.97 -30.04
CA LEU A 67 18.76 9.80 -30.23
C LEU A 67 17.96 10.75 -29.33
N LEU A 68 18.54 11.13 -28.21
CA LEU A 68 18.02 12.14 -27.27
C LEU A 68 19.14 13.10 -26.92
N ASP A 69 18.79 14.38 -26.76
CA ASP A 69 19.75 15.39 -26.34
C ASP A 69 20.24 15.10 -24.92
N ALA A 70 21.56 14.93 -24.76
CA ALA A 70 22.20 14.65 -23.47
C ALA A 70 21.99 15.80 -22.46
N THR A 71 21.67 16.99 -22.94
CA THR A 71 21.32 18.14 -22.06
C THR A 71 20.05 17.85 -21.25
N PHE A 72 19.07 17.13 -21.81
CA PHE A 72 17.80 16.83 -21.12
C PHE A 72 17.77 15.43 -20.52
N LEU A 73 18.45 14.47 -21.13
CA LEU A 73 18.58 13.12 -20.61
C LEU A 73 20.08 12.74 -20.61
N PRO A 74 20.82 13.03 -19.53
CA PRO A 74 22.22 12.64 -19.43
C PRO A 74 22.37 11.12 -19.35
N PRO A 75 23.50 10.56 -19.81
CA PRO A 75 23.82 9.15 -19.62
C PRO A 75 23.76 8.76 -18.18
N LEU A 76 23.31 7.53 -17.89
CA LEU A 76 23.18 7.03 -16.51
C LEU A 76 24.49 7.10 -15.74
N SER A 77 25.63 6.89 -16.42
CA SER A 77 26.96 7.00 -15.84
C SER A 77 27.25 8.40 -15.27
N GLU A 78 26.85 9.46 -15.97
CA GLU A 78 27.01 10.85 -15.50
C GLU A 78 26.10 11.12 -14.28
N VAL A 79 24.88 10.62 -14.30
CA VAL A 79 23.96 10.69 -13.17
C VAL A 79 24.50 9.97 -11.93
N LEU A 80 25.13 8.81 -12.12
CA LEU A 80 25.74 8.06 -11.00
C LEU A 80 27.00 8.76 -10.43
N VAL A 81 27.77 9.45 -11.28
CA VAL A 81 28.90 10.27 -10.83
C VAL A 81 28.38 11.44 -9.99
N ALA A 82 27.40 12.20 -10.49
CA ALA A 82 26.77 13.30 -9.77
C ALA A 82 26.15 12.83 -8.43
N TRP A 83 25.48 11.69 -8.44
CA TRP A 83 24.92 11.06 -7.22
C TRP A 83 26.02 10.75 -6.20
N TRP A 84 27.15 10.24 -6.65
CA TRP A 84 28.28 9.94 -5.78
C TRP A 84 28.94 11.21 -5.21
N GLU A 85 29.06 12.25 -6.01
CA GLU A 85 29.60 13.56 -5.59
C GLU A 85 28.70 14.20 -4.53
N LEU A 86 27.38 14.24 -4.76
CA LEU A 86 26.39 14.72 -3.79
C LEU A 86 26.39 13.90 -2.50
N LEU A 87 26.67 12.60 -2.58
CA LEU A 87 26.78 11.74 -1.39
C LEU A 87 28.07 12.04 -0.62
N ARG A 88 29.21 12.22 -1.32
CA ARG A 88 30.50 12.50 -0.71
C ARG A 88 30.59 13.89 -0.10
N SER A 89 29.94 14.89 -0.69
CA SER A 89 29.85 16.24 -0.11
C SER A 89 29.02 16.32 1.16
N GLY A 90 28.17 15.30 1.42
CA GLY A 90 27.20 15.30 2.50
C GLY A 90 25.88 15.99 2.17
N GLU A 91 25.80 16.73 1.07
CA GLU A 91 24.61 17.49 0.67
C GLU A 91 23.38 16.60 0.47
N LEU A 92 23.57 15.43 -0.17
CA LEU A 92 22.50 14.46 -0.36
C LEU A 92 21.97 13.92 0.98
N ALA A 93 22.84 13.71 1.97
CA ALA A 93 22.46 13.22 3.29
C ALA A 93 21.61 14.26 4.04
N ASP A 94 21.95 15.53 3.95
CA ASP A 94 21.19 16.64 4.55
C ASP A 94 19.78 16.73 3.93
N HIS A 95 19.68 16.61 2.61
CA HIS A 95 18.41 16.62 1.90
C HIS A 95 17.56 15.39 2.24
N ILE A 96 18.15 14.20 2.32
CA ILE A 96 17.48 12.98 2.76
C ILE A 96 16.95 13.14 4.19
N GLY A 97 17.79 13.65 5.10
CA GLY A 97 17.42 13.88 6.50
C GLY A 97 16.22 14.81 6.65
N ALA A 98 16.24 15.94 5.95
CA ALA A 98 15.15 16.92 5.95
C ALA A 98 13.84 16.30 5.41
N SER A 99 13.91 15.62 4.28
CA SER A 99 12.74 14.94 3.66
C SER A 99 12.16 13.85 4.55
N LEU A 100 13.01 12.98 5.11
CA LEU A 100 12.54 11.90 6.00
C LEU A 100 11.92 12.43 7.29
N ALA A 101 12.50 13.49 7.89
CA ALA A 101 11.94 14.10 9.09
C ALA A 101 10.52 14.63 8.86
N ARG A 102 10.29 15.34 7.76
CA ARG A 102 8.96 15.87 7.38
C ARG A 102 7.98 14.75 7.07
N SER A 103 8.40 13.80 6.24
CA SER A 103 7.56 12.65 5.86
C SER A 103 7.14 11.85 7.08
N LEU A 104 8.09 11.52 7.95
CA LEU A 104 7.82 10.75 9.16
C LEU A 104 6.92 11.52 10.13
N ALA A 105 7.17 12.81 10.34
CA ALA A 105 6.32 13.65 11.21
C ALA A 105 4.87 13.68 10.71
N GLY A 106 4.64 14.01 9.43
CA GLY A 106 3.29 14.06 8.86
C GLY A 106 2.60 12.70 8.85
N PHE A 107 3.33 11.65 8.49
CA PHE A 107 2.82 10.28 8.47
C PHE A 107 2.45 9.76 9.86
N VAL A 108 3.31 9.93 10.87
CA VAL A 108 3.03 9.50 12.25
C VAL A 108 1.83 10.25 12.82
N LEU A 109 1.76 11.57 12.61
CA LEU A 109 0.61 12.36 13.02
C LEU A 109 -0.68 11.87 12.34
N ALA A 110 -0.62 11.53 11.04
CA ALA A 110 -1.76 10.96 10.33
C ALA A 110 -2.21 9.62 10.93
N VAL A 111 -1.29 8.73 11.27
CA VAL A 111 -1.61 7.45 11.94
C VAL A 111 -2.26 7.69 13.29
N LEU A 112 -1.67 8.57 14.11
CA LEU A 112 -2.15 8.86 15.47
C LEU A 112 -3.54 9.49 15.49
N LEU A 113 -3.90 10.26 14.46
CA LEU A 113 -5.20 10.92 14.37
C LEU A 113 -6.23 10.09 13.59
N ALA A 114 -5.85 9.54 12.43
CA ALA A 114 -6.80 8.88 11.54
C ALA A 114 -7.21 7.47 12.02
N VAL A 115 -6.33 6.73 12.71
CA VAL A 115 -6.70 5.41 13.25
C VAL A 115 -7.76 5.53 14.33
N PRO A 116 -7.57 6.32 15.42
CA PRO A 116 -8.61 6.47 16.44
C PRO A 116 -9.91 7.03 15.88
N LEU A 117 -9.82 8.06 15.02
CA LEU A 117 -11.00 8.65 14.38
C LEU A 117 -11.74 7.64 13.51
N GLY A 118 -11.02 6.84 12.73
CA GLY A 118 -11.60 5.78 11.91
C GLY A 118 -12.26 4.67 12.71
N LEU A 119 -11.68 4.29 13.85
CA LEU A 119 -12.28 3.33 14.79
C LEU A 119 -13.59 3.87 15.37
N VAL A 120 -13.62 5.14 15.78
CA VAL A 120 -14.83 5.80 16.30
C VAL A 120 -15.91 5.88 15.22
N ILE A 121 -15.59 6.35 14.03
CA ILE A 121 -16.54 6.47 12.91
C ILE A 121 -17.04 5.10 12.47
N GLY A 122 -16.17 4.10 12.43
CA GLY A 122 -16.52 2.73 12.06
C GLY A 122 -17.46 2.06 13.07
N TRP A 123 -17.24 2.29 14.38
CA TRP A 123 -17.97 1.67 15.46
C TRP A 123 -19.33 2.34 15.75
N TYR A 124 -19.39 3.69 15.76
CA TYR A 124 -20.59 4.45 16.09
C TYR A 124 -21.35 4.87 14.83
N ARG A 125 -22.47 4.21 14.54
CA ARG A 125 -23.32 4.53 13.38
C ARG A 125 -23.75 6.01 13.32
N PRO A 126 -24.19 6.67 14.41
CA PRO A 126 -24.58 8.08 14.36
C PRO A 126 -23.44 8.99 13.91
N VAL A 127 -22.23 8.74 14.42
CA VAL A 127 -21.03 9.50 14.03
C VAL A 127 -20.74 9.32 12.55
N ALA A 128 -20.84 8.07 12.08
CA ALA A 128 -20.68 7.76 10.68
C ALA A 128 -21.66 8.49 9.77
N THR A 129 -22.95 8.47 10.12
CA THR A 129 -24.00 9.15 9.33
C THR A 129 -23.77 10.65 9.25
N LEU A 130 -23.35 11.26 10.36
CA LEU A 130 -23.03 12.69 10.41
C LEU A 130 -21.80 13.06 9.58
N LEU A 131 -20.75 12.25 9.66
CA LEU A 131 -19.45 12.56 9.02
C LEU A 131 -19.32 12.05 7.59
N ASN A 132 -20.13 11.10 7.14
CA ASN A 132 -20.03 10.54 5.79
C ASN A 132 -20.03 11.60 4.67
N PRO A 133 -20.89 12.63 4.66
CA PRO A 133 -20.85 13.64 3.60
C PRO A 133 -19.52 14.41 3.57
N LEU A 134 -18.98 14.73 4.75
CA LEU A 134 -17.67 15.40 4.87
C LEU A 134 -16.53 14.48 4.42
N LEU A 135 -16.59 13.21 4.81
CA LEU A 135 -15.57 12.24 4.39
C LEU A 135 -15.54 12.07 2.86
N GLU A 136 -16.71 12.06 2.20
CA GLU A 136 -16.79 11.97 0.75
C GLU A 136 -16.29 13.24 0.07
N LEU A 137 -16.63 14.41 0.59
CA LEU A 137 -16.14 15.69 0.06
C LEU A 137 -14.62 15.74 0.08
N PHE A 138 -14.01 15.55 1.24
CA PHE A 138 -12.58 15.70 1.42
C PHE A 138 -11.78 14.56 0.78
N ARG A 139 -12.29 13.33 0.76
CA ARG A 139 -11.67 12.20 0.07
C ARG A 139 -11.49 12.47 -1.43
N ASN A 140 -12.45 13.15 -2.05
CA ASN A 140 -12.42 13.49 -3.47
C ASN A 140 -11.62 14.76 -3.77
N THR A 141 -11.17 15.50 -2.73
CA THR A 141 -10.32 16.68 -2.90
C THR A 141 -8.88 16.22 -3.13
N ALA A 142 -8.29 16.60 -4.24
CA ALA A 142 -6.89 16.29 -4.54
C ALA A 142 -5.98 16.94 -3.49
N ALA A 143 -5.18 16.13 -2.77
CA ALA A 143 -4.32 16.63 -1.70
C ALA A 143 -3.36 17.73 -2.20
N LEU A 144 -2.79 17.58 -3.39
CA LEU A 144 -1.90 18.57 -3.99
C LEU A 144 -2.58 19.91 -4.27
N ALA A 145 -3.86 19.92 -4.60
CA ALA A 145 -4.62 21.16 -4.80
C ALA A 145 -4.81 21.95 -3.50
N MET A 146 -4.67 21.32 -2.35
CA MET A 146 -4.72 21.97 -1.03
C MET A 146 -3.39 22.62 -0.63
N LEU A 147 -2.29 22.35 -1.34
CA LEU A 147 -0.97 22.90 -1.00
C LEU A 147 -0.96 24.42 -0.89
N PRO A 148 -1.50 25.21 -1.85
CA PRO A 148 -1.55 26.66 -1.73
C PRO A 148 -2.32 27.13 -0.49
N VAL A 149 -3.39 26.42 -0.11
CA VAL A 149 -4.19 26.74 1.08
C VAL A 149 -3.36 26.54 2.36
N PHE A 150 -2.65 25.41 2.47
CA PHE A 150 -1.76 25.17 3.61
C PHE A 150 -0.63 26.20 3.69
N VAL A 151 -0.04 26.57 2.54
CA VAL A 151 1.00 27.60 2.48
C VAL A 151 0.45 28.96 2.88
N LEU A 152 -0.76 29.32 2.45
CA LEU A 152 -1.40 30.59 2.78
C LEU A 152 -1.70 30.70 4.30
N ILE A 153 -2.17 29.63 4.93
CA ILE A 153 -2.57 29.62 6.35
C ILE A 153 -1.35 29.44 7.28
N LEU A 154 -0.43 28.52 6.93
CA LEU A 154 0.67 28.09 7.79
C LEU A 154 2.03 28.68 7.38
N GLY A 155 2.09 29.42 6.27
CA GLY A 155 3.32 29.97 5.72
C GLY A 155 4.13 28.96 4.91
N LEU A 156 5.22 29.45 4.28
CA LEU A 156 6.17 28.64 3.49
C LEU A 156 7.14 27.79 4.36
N GLY A 157 6.80 27.53 5.61
CA GLY A 157 7.63 26.83 6.56
C GLY A 157 7.55 25.29 6.54
N GLU A 158 8.12 24.67 7.55
CA GLU A 158 8.08 23.22 7.78
C GLU A 158 6.65 22.75 8.11
N THR A 159 5.90 23.59 8.84
CA THR A 159 4.55 23.27 9.31
C THR A 159 3.58 23.01 8.15
N SER A 160 3.62 23.81 7.08
CA SER A 160 2.76 23.59 5.92
C SER A 160 3.06 22.29 5.19
N LYS A 161 4.34 21.89 5.11
CA LYS A 161 4.78 20.64 4.49
C LYS A 161 4.33 19.42 5.32
N VAL A 162 4.52 19.47 6.63
CA VAL A 162 4.05 18.41 7.53
C VAL A 162 2.52 18.30 7.52
N ALA A 163 1.82 19.44 7.51
CA ALA A 163 0.36 19.47 7.50
C ALA A 163 -0.25 18.88 6.22
N ILE A 164 0.33 19.15 5.04
CA ILE A 164 -0.19 18.56 3.80
C ILE A 164 0.09 17.07 3.71
N ILE A 165 1.25 16.60 4.22
CA ILE A 165 1.54 15.16 4.31
C ILE A 165 0.54 14.48 5.25
N LEU A 166 0.29 15.07 6.44
CA LEU A 166 -0.73 14.61 7.36
C LEU A 166 -2.09 14.49 6.66
N TYR A 167 -2.53 15.55 5.98
CA TYR A 167 -3.80 15.57 5.26
C TYR A 167 -3.89 14.46 4.22
N ALA A 168 -2.86 14.30 3.39
CA ALA A 168 -2.85 13.29 2.35
C ALA A 168 -2.83 11.85 2.89
N CYS A 169 -2.05 11.61 3.96
CA CYS A 169 -1.93 10.30 4.59
C CYS A 169 -3.15 9.92 5.43
N ALA A 170 -3.86 10.90 5.97
CA ALA A 170 -5.02 10.64 6.84
C ALA A 170 -6.15 9.89 6.11
N TRP A 171 -6.42 10.18 4.83
CA TRP A 171 -7.54 9.60 4.10
C TRP A 171 -7.42 8.10 3.88
N PRO A 172 -6.32 7.56 3.31
CA PRO A 172 -6.19 6.11 3.15
C PRO A 172 -6.22 5.37 4.50
N ILE A 173 -5.64 5.93 5.56
CA ILE A 173 -5.68 5.33 6.89
C ILE A 173 -7.11 5.33 7.45
N LEU A 174 -7.77 6.47 7.43
CA LEU A 174 -9.12 6.66 7.97
C LEU A 174 -10.12 5.72 7.28
N LEU A 175 -10.15 5.74 5.95
CA LEU A 175 -11.11 4.97 5.17
C LEU A 175 -10.90 3.46 5.32
N ASN A 176 -9.65 2.99 5.32
CA ASN A 176 -9.36 1.58 5.56
C ASN A 176 -9.72 1.17 7.00
N THR A 177 -9.49 2.05 7.99
CA THR A 177 -9.87 1.79 9.38
C THR A 177 -11.39 1.68 9.52
N VAL A 178 -12.15 2.64 8.97
CA VAL A 178 -13.62 2.61 8.96
C VAL A 178 -14.14 1.35 8.27
N SER A 179 -13.59 1.03 7.09
CA SER A 179 -13.95 -0.18 6.34
C SER A 179 -13.66 -1.44 7.14
N GLY A 180 -12.48 -1.52 7.77
CA GLY A 180 -12.08 -2.66 8.58
C GLY A 180 -13.04 -2.94 9.74
N VAL A 181 -13.49 -1.90 10.45
CA VAL A 181 -14.50 -2.04 11.52
C VAL A 181 -15.83 -2.52 10.98
N ARG A 182 -16.28 -2.01 9.82
CA ARG A 182 -17.60 -2.33 9.24
C ARG A 182 -17.65 -3.71 8.58
N THR A 183 -16.52 -4.25 8.17
CA THR A 183 -16.41 -5.56 7.50
C THR A 183 -16.12 -6.71 8.44
N VAL A 184 -16.12 -6.49 9.76
CA VAL A 184 -16.02 -7.57 10.75
C VAL A 184 -17.22 -8.50 10.59
N ASP A 185 -16.96 -9.81 10.54
CA ASP A 185 -17.96 -10.85 10.32
C ASP A 185 -19.09 -10.74 11.36
N PRO A 186 -20.36 -10.54 10.91
CA PRO A 186 -21.52 -10.47 11.79
C PRO A 186 -21.69 -11.73 12.65
N LEU A 187 -21.23 -12.91 12.18
CA LEU A 187 -21.32 -14.14 12.92
C LEU A 187 -20.40 -14.12 14.14
N LEU A 188 -19.17 -13.60 13.98
CA LEU A 188 -18.25 -13.37 15.10
C LEU A 188 -18.84 -12.44 16.16
N LEU A 189 -19.50 -11.35 15.71
CA LEU A 189 -20.12 -10.40 16.63
C LEU A 189 -21.32 -11.01 17.38
N LYS A 190 -22.14 -11.83 16.71
CA LYS A 190 -23.25 -12.55 17.33
C LYS A 190 -22.76 -13.57 18.35
N SER A 191 -21.77 -14.39 17.97
CA SER A 191 -21.20 -15.41 18.86
C SER A 191 -20.57 -14.81 20.11
N ALA A 192 -19.83 -13.69 19.96
CA ALA A 192 -19.23 -12.99 21.08
C ALA A 192 -20.29 -12.40 22.06
N ARG A 193 -21.40 -11.89 21.52
CA ARG A 193 -22.53 -11.42 22.34
C ARG A 193 -23.23 -12.54 23.08
N SER A 194 -23.43 -13.70 22.44
CA SER A 194 -24.01 -14.91 23.08
C SER A 194 -23.13 -15.44 24.23
N LEU A 195 -21.82 -15.18 24.17
CA LEU A 195 -20.88 -15.46 25.27
C LEU A 195 -20.88 -14.38 26.36
N GLY A 196 -21.79 -13.41 26.33
CA GLY A 196 -21.95 -12.39 27.35
C GLY A 196 -20.94 -11.22 27.27
N LEU A 197 -20.23 -11.04 26.16
CA LEU A 197 -19.33 -9.91 26.02
C LEU A 197 -20.10 -8.58 25.93
N GLY A 198 -19.84 -7.68 26.90
CA GLY A 198 -20.32 -6.29 26.83
C GLY A 198 -19.68 -5.48 25.70
N PRO A 199 -20.22 -4.29 25.36
CA PRO A 199 -19.79 -3.51 24.19
C PRO A 199 -18.30 -3.19 24.13
N VAL A 200 -17.70 -2.81 25.27
CA VAL A 200 -16.27 -2.49 25.37
C VAL A 200 -15.39 -3.73 25.19
N ALA A 201 -15.79 -4.86 25.80
CA ALA A 201 -15.08 -6.13 25.66
C ALA A 201 -15.17 -6.66 24.22
N LEU A 202 -16.35 -6.55 23.59
CA LEU A 202 -16.60 -6.87 22.20
C LEU A 202 -15.67 -6.06 21.27
N PHE A 203 -15.60 -4.75 21.48
CA PHE A 203 -14.73 -3.88 20.70
C PHE A 203 -13.25 -4.28 20.84
N ARG A 204 -12.75 -4.36 22.08
CA ARG A 204 -11.32 -4.61 22.35
C ARG A 204 -10.85 -6.01 21.99
N LYS A 205 -11.69 -7.04 22.21
CA LYS A 205 -11.31 -8.45 22.06
C LYS A 205 -11.65 -9.04 20.69
N VAL A 206 -12.63 -8.47 19.97
CA VAL A 206 -13.10 -9.00 18.70
C VAL A 206 -12.89 -8.01 17.57
N VAL A 207 -13.48 -6.81 17.66
CA VAL A 207 -13.49 -5.85 16.55
C VAL A 207 -12.09 -5.30 16.29
N LEU A 208 -11.42 -4.78 17.29
CA LEU A 208 -10.10 -4.17 17.13
C LEU A 208 -9.07 -5.16 16.55
N PRO A 209 -8.91 -6.38 17.08
CA PRO A 209 -7.98 -7.35 16.49
C PRO A 209 -8.36 -7.76 15.07
N ALA A 210 -9.66 -7.90 14.77
CA ALA A 210 -10.12 -8.23 13.42
C ALA A 210 -9.86 -7.10 12.40
N THR A 211 -9.82 -5.84 12.86
CA THR A 211 -9.62 -4.65 12.02
C THR A 211 -8.13 -4.38 11.74
N VAL A 212 -7.22 -4.82 12.61
CA VAL A 212 -5.77 -4.55 12.51
C VAL A 212 -5.19 -4.79 11.11
N PRO A 213 -5.44 -5.90 10.40
CA PRO A 213 -4.89 -6.10 9.06
C PRO A 213 -5.32 -5.04 8.04
N THR A 214 -6.57 -4.58 8.13
CA THR A 214 -7.12 -3.56 7.23
C THR A 214 -6.55 -2.17 7.57
N ILE A 215 -6.32 -1.87 8.86
CA ILE A 215 -5.61 -0.66 9.30
C ILE A 215 -4.21 -0.64 8.70
N PHE A 216 -3.45 -1.75 8.79
CA PHE A 216 -2.10 -1.82 8.21
C PHE A 216 -2.09 -1.67 6.68
N THR A 217 -3.13 -2.13 5.99
CA THR A 217 -3.30 -1.85 4.55
C THR A 217 -3.43 -0.35 4.30
N GLY A 218 -4.22 0.37 5.09
CA GLY A 218 -4.35 1.83 5.03
C GLY A 218 -3.04 2.55 5.33
N ILE A 219 -2.32 2.14 6.38
CA ILE A 219 -1.01 2.68 6.76
C ILE A 219 0.01 2.49 5.63
N ARG A 220 0.06 1.33 5.00
CA ARG A 220 0.96 1.06 3.89
C ARG A 220 0.65 1.94 2.66
N LEU A 221 -0.62 2.11 2.32
CA LEU A 221 -1.02 3.02 1.25
C LEU A 221 -0.60 4.46 1.57
N ALA A 222 -0.85 4.91 2.80
CA ALA A 222 -0.45 6.24 3.25
C ALA A 222 1.08 6.46 3.17
N GLY A 223 1.89 5.44 3.47
CA GLY A 223 3.34 5.52 3.35
C GLY A 223 3.82 5.78 1.92
N ALA A 224 3.16 5.20 0.92
CA ALA A 224 3.45 5.51 -0.48
C ALA A 224 3.02 6.95 -0.83
N TYR A 225 1.85 7.39 -0.37
CA TYR A 225 1.37 8.77 -0.56
C TYR A 225 2.25 9.81 0.12
N SER A 226 2.84 9.49 1.29
CA SER A 226 3.67 10.43 2.05
C SER A 226 4.85 10.94 1.24
N ILE A 227 5.56 10.06 0.52
CA ILE A 227 6.71 10.44 -0.30
C ILE A 227 6.27 11.25 -1.51
N LEU A 228 5.21 10.85 -2.20
CA LEU A 228 4.72 11.55 -3.39
C LEU A 228 4.32 12.99 -3.06
N ILE A 229 3.58 13.20 -1.97
CA ILE A 229 3.12 14.52 -1.54
C ILE A 229 4.27 15.35 -0.97
N LEU A 230 5.20 14.72 -0.23
CA LEU A 230 6.38 15.35 0.29
C LEU A 230 7.19 16.05 -0.81
N ILE A 231 7.52 15.30 -1.88
CA ILE A 231 8.35 15.85 -2.98
C ILE A 231 7.67 17.05 -3.62
N ALA A 232 6.37 16.96 -3.90
CA ALA A 232 5.61 18.08 -4.45
C ALA A 232 5.57 19.28 -3.49
N ALA A 233 5.42 19.05 -2.18
CA ALA A 233 5.43 20.11 -1.18
C ALA A 233 6.81 20.77 -1.02
N GLU A 234 7.89 19.99 -1.17
CA GLU A 234 9.26 20.50 -1.10
C GLU A 234 9.66 21.29 -2.33
N MET A 235 9.12 21.01 -3.51
CA MET A 235 9.33 21.81 -4.71
C MET A 235 8.76 23.23 -4.56
N VAL A 236 7.85 23.45 -3.62
CA VAL A 236 7.24 24.75 -3.34
C VAL A 236 7.85 25.37 -2.08
N GLY A 237 8.83 26.25 -2.27
CA GLY A 237 9.39 27.10 -1.21
C GLY A 237 10.10 26.36 -0.07
N ALA A 238 10.67 25.16 -0.30
CA ALA A 238 11.60 24.55 0.63
C ALA A 238 13.00 25.17 0.50
N LYS A 239 13.79 25.05 1.57
CA LYS A 239 15.22 25.45 1.59
C LYS A 239 16.14 24.22 1.66
N ALA A 240 15.60 23.04 1.90
CA ALA A 240 16.29 21.76 1.94
C ALA A 240 15.28 20.65 1.69
N GLY A 241 15.74 19.46 1.30
CA GLY A 241 14.95 18.29 0.98
C GLY A 241 15.17 17.82 -0.44
N LEU A 242 14.74 16.58 -0.73
CA LEU A 242 14.95 15.98 -2.06
C LEU A 242 14.12 16.67 -3.16
N GLY A 243 12.90 17.11 -2.84
CA GLY A 243 12.10 17.89 -3.77
C GLY A 243 12.71 19.28 -4.05
N TYR A 244 13.32 19.89 -3.03
CA TYR A 244 14.09 21.12 -3.21
C TYR A 244 15.32 20.85 -4.11
N LEU A 245 16.11 19.81 -3.86
CA LEU A 245 17.27 19.45 -4.66
C LEU A 245 16.88 19.28 -6.14
N ILE A 246 15.83 18.51 -6.42
CA ILE A 246 15.33 18.27 -7.78
C ILE A 246 14.94 19.59 -8.46
N ASN A 247 14.18 20.42 -7.76
CA ASN A 247 13.71 21.71 -8.29
C ASN A 247 14.88 22.69 -8.51
N TYR A 248 15.78 22.79 -7.53
CA TYR A 248 16.97 23.66 -7.63
C TYR A 248 17.88 23.24 -8.78
N ALA A 249 18.17 21.94 -8.91
CA ALA A 249 18.97 21.40 -10.01
C ALA A 249 18.29 21.64 -11.37
N GLN A 250 16.98 21.51 -11.46
CA GLN A 250 16.20 21.83 -12.68
C GLN A 250 16.37 23.29 -13.11
N PHE A 251 16.21 24.23 -12.18
CA PHE A 251 16.32 25.68 -12.50
C PHE A 251 17.75 26.11 -12.83
N ASN A 252 18.75 25.42 -12.30
CA ASN A 252 20.17 25.68 -12.59
C ASN A 252 20.71 24.85 -13.77
N PHE A 253 19.87 24.09 -14.47
CA PHE A 253 20.28 23.18 -15.55
C PHE A 253 21.35 22.13 -15.12
N ALA A 254 21.47 21.83 -13.82
CA ALA A 254 22.27 20.75 -13.28
C ALA A 254 21.53 19.42 -13.43
N VAL A 255 21.28 19.03 -14.68
CA VAL A 255 20.40 17.91 -15.01
C VAL A 255 20.86 16.57 -14.41
N PRO A 256 22.17 16.22 -14.36
CA PRO A 256 22.63 15.03 -13.66
C PRO A 256 22.24 15.00 -12.18
N ASP A 257 22.35 16.13 -11.46
CA ASP A 257 21.96 16.23 -10.04
C ASP A 257 20.45 16.08 -9.85
N MET A 258 19.67 16.63 -10.77
CA MET A 258 18.21 16.44 -10.77
C MET A 258 17.84 14.95 -10.85
N TYR A 259 18.43 14.21 -11.78
CA TYR A 259 18.19 12.76 -11.90
C TYR A 259 18.75 11.96 -10.72
N ALA A 260 19.88 12.39 -10.15
CA ALA A 260 20.41 11.81 -8.91
C ALA A 260 19.41 11.94 -7.75
N GLY A 261 18.77 13.13 -7.61
CA GLY A 261 17.67 13.36 -6.67
C GLY A 261 16.48 12.43 -6.91
N ILE A 262 16.04 12.28 -8.17
CA ILE A 262 14.91 11.41 -8.56
C ILE A 262 15.20 9.94 -8.23
N ILE A 263 16.42 9.45 -8.53
CA ILE A 263 16.84 8.08 -8.18
C ILE A 263 16.82 7.88 -6.67
N THR A 264 17.29 8.87 -5.90
CA THR A 264 17.29 8.82 -4.44
C THR A 264 15.88 8.76 -3.86
N VAL A 265 14.95 9.57 -4.37
CA VAL A 265 13.53 9.53 -3.98
C VAL A 265 12.93 8.15 -4.25
N SER A 266 13.21 7.59 -5.43
CA SER A 266 12.73 6.26 -5.81
C SER A 266 13.28 5.16 -4.90
N ALA A 267 14.55 5.24 -4.56
CA ALA A 267 15.19 4.29 -3.64
C ALA A 267 14.60 4.38 -2.23
N ILE A 268 14.37 5.58 -1.71
CA ILE A 268 13.74 5.81 -0.40
C ILE A 268 12.29 5.32 -0.41
N GLY A 269 11.52 5.61 -1.46
CA GLY A 269 10.15 5.12 -1.60
C GLY A 269 10.07 3.59 -1.57
N LEU A 270 10.98 2.91 -2.28
CA LEU A 270 11.11 1.45 -2.25
C LEU A 270 11.49 0.93 -0.86
N ALA A 271 12.44 1.59 -0.18
CA ALA A 271 12.88 1.21 1.16
C ALA A 271 11.73 1.34 2.18
N ILE A 272 11.01 2.46 2.18
CA ILE A 272 9.85 2.68 3.06
C ILE A 272 8.76 1.65 2.78
N ASN A 273 8.40 1.42 1.52
CA ASN A 273 7.42 0.39 1.17
C ASN A 273 7.85 -1.00 1.66
N HIS A 274 9.13 -1.34 1.55
CA HIS A 274 9.65 -2.62 2.02
C HIS A 274 9.57 -2.75 3.55
N VAL A 275 9.94 -1.69 4.28
CA VAL A 275 9.82 -1.63 5.74
C VAL A 275 8.36 -1.79 6.16
N LEU A 276 7.43 -1.08 5.52
CA LEU A 276 5.99 -1.19 5.83
C LEU A 276 5.43 -2.59 5.56
N ILE A 277 5.87 -3.27 4.50
CA ILE A 277 5.51 -4.67 4.23
C ILE A 277 6.04 -5.61 5.33
N LEU A 278 7.26 -5.40 5.81
CA LEU A 278 7.83 -6.20 6.90
C LEU A 278 7.04 -6.01 8.20
N VAL A 279 6.69 -4.77 8.52
CA VAL A 279 5.86 -4.44 9.68
C VAL A 279 4.47 -5.06 9.54
N GLU A 280 3.80 -4.91 8.39
CA GLU A 280 2.48 -5.52 8.13
C GLU A 280 2.52 -7.04 8.33
N ARG A 281 3.52 -7.73 7.81
CA ARG A 281 3.68 -9.18 7.96
C ARG A 281 3.79 -9.61 9.42
N ARG A 282 4.46 -8.83 10.25
CA ARG A 282 4.60 -9.14 11.68
C ARG A 282 3.27 -9.12 12.43
N PHE A 283 2.34 -8.24 12.01
CA PHE A 283 1.03 -8.08 12.64
C PHE A 283 -0.11 -8.86 11.97
N SER A 284 0.10 -9.40 10.76
CA SER A 284 -0.93 -10.11 9.98
C SER A 284 -0.77 -11.64 9.98
N THR A 285 0.15 -12.20 10.76
CA THR A 285 0.48 -13.64 10.76
C THR A 285 -0.66 -14.57 11.22
N TRP A 286 -1.68 -14.04 11.87
CA TRP A 286 -2.81 -14.85 12.40
C TRP A 286 -3.94 -15.12 11.38
N ARG A 287 -3.88 -14.54 10.19
CA ARG A 287 -4.90 -14.76 9.15
C ARG A 287 -4.58 -15.87 8.16
N ALA A 288 -3.43 -16.54 8.33
CA ALA A 288 -2.93 -17.59 7.44
C ALA A 288 -3.18 -19.01 7.96
N GLN A 289 -4.19 -19.20 8.84
CA GLN A 289 -4.66 -20.53 9.26
C GLN A 289 -6.12 -20.71 8.90
#